data_c34fb1036a1a73c94428864de881c243
#
_entry.id   c34fb1036a1a73c94428864de881c243
#
_cell.length_a   1.000
_cell.length_b   1.000
_cell.length_c   1.000
_cell.angle_alpha   90.00
_cell.angle_beta   90.00
_cell.angle_gamma   90.00
#
_symmetry.space_group_name_H-M   'P 1'
#
loop_
_entity.id
_entity.type
_entity.pdbx_description
1 polymer ?
#
loop_
_entity_poly.entity_id
_entity_poly.type
_entity_poly.pdbx_seq_one_letter_code
_entity_poly.pdbx_strand_id
1 'polypeptide(L)'
;MATIKDIADKLGVSVSTVSKGLNGGKDISESVRQQVLDTAVELGYKGRRRDSEHRTRICIFIENMEFESANNFGYEIILGFRQAAFKEHYGITVLPVSKDFQHNEHYDKYMMINHYAGSFILGFSKDDPWMKDIESTKFPTILLDNFISKNKNVSCISTDSDEGIDMAISHLIKLGHKKIAFLDGSVGSEISDQRMAAFIRSISNHGLEPDPELCVYGYFVADSAHYHVPGFLDRGATAIVCGNDLIATGVISECMTLGFKVPDDISVIGFDDLPISAHLYPPLTTVRQNRLDIGKSAYFILNGLLKGIYMSKVTLRPELIVRKSTGKCRHRDIYGSKTHDNDSVIKKNPGLYNSFKIKKEIDRK
;
A
#
# COMPACT_ATOMS: atom_id res chain seq x y z
N MET A 1 -10.39 24.64 -22.22
CA MET A 1 -9.23 24.66 -21.31
C MET A 1 -9.11 26.07 -20.82
N ALA A 2 -9.11 26.30 -19.51
CA ALA A 2 -9.03 27.67 -18.97
C ALA A 2 -7.69 28.35 -19.37
N THR A 3 -7.74 29.63 -19.58
CA THR A 3 -6.59 30.47 -19.98
C THR A 3 -6.23 31.45 -18.86
N ILE A 4 -5.06 32.08 -18.96
CA ILE A 4 -4.67 33.16 -18.03
C ILE A 4 -5.67 34.33 -18.11
N LYS A 5 -6.29 34.53 -19.27
CA LYS A 5 -7.30 35.58 -19.47
C LYS A 5 -8.58 35.27 -18.70
N ASP A 6 -9.03 34.02 -18.70
CA ASP A 6 -10.23 33.61 -17.94
C ASP A 6 -10.04 33.79 -16.42
N ILE A 7 -8.81 33.56 -15.91
CA ILE A 7 -8.46 33.83 -14.52
C ILE A 7 -8.47 35.36 -14.24
N ALA A 8 -7.89 36.15 -15.16
CA ALA A 8 -7.84 37.59 -15.04
C ALA A 8 -9.25 38.23 -15.04
N ASP A 9 -10.10 37.78 -15.96
CA ASP A 9 -11.49 38.23 -16.08
C ASP A 9 -12.30 37.90 -14.84
N LYS A 10 -12.12 36.68 -14.27
CA LYS A 10 -12.82 36.22 -13.06
C LYS A 10 -12.40 36.99 -11.80
N LEU A 11 -11.12 37.36 -11.70
CA LEU A 11 -10.58 38.07 -10.53
C LEU A 11 -10.66 39.60 -10.66
N GLY A 12 -10.99 40.14 -11.87
CA GLY A 12 -10.96 41.57 -12.13
C GLY A 12 -9.55 42.17 -12.08
N VAL A 13 -8.50 41.39 -12.42
CA VAL A 13 -7.10 41.84 -12.42
C VAL A 13 -6.49 41.75 -13.81
N SER A 14 -5.32 42.35 -14.00
CA SER A 14 -4.63 42.27 -15.28
C SER A 14 -4.07 40.86 -15.55
N VAL A 15 -3.97 40.49 -16.84
CA VAL A 15 -3.28 39.26 -17.28
C VAL A 15 -1.83 39.18 -16.76
N SER A 16 -1.17 40.35 -16.65
CA SER A 16 0.18 40.46 -16.08
C SER A 16 0.19 40.09 -14.61
N THR A 17 -0.80 40.55 -13.83
CA THR A 17 -0.95 40.19 -12.40
C THR A 17 -1.16 38.67 -12.21
N VAL A 18 -2.03 38.09 -13.05
CA VAL A 18 -2.22 36.61 -13.03
C VAL A 18 -0.92 35.90 -13.38
N SER A 19 -0.23 36.33 -14.43
CA SER A 19 1.06 35.73 -14.81
C SER A 19 2.09 35.79 -13.68
N LYS A 20 2.17 36.91 -12.96
CA LYS A 20 3.06 37.07 -11.79
C LYS A 20 2.63 36.17 -10.63
N GLY A 21 1.32 36.06 -10.34
CA GLY A 21 0.77 35.19 -9.34
C GLY A 21 1.13 33.69 -9.56
N LEU A 22 0.95 33.26 -10.80
CA LEU A 22 1.26 31.88 -11.20
C LEU A 22 2.78 31.56 -11.17
N ASN A 23 3.64 32.55 -11.47
CA ASN A 23 5.09 32.36 -11.57
C ASN A 23 5.89 32.86 -10.36
N GLY A 24 5.23 33.22 -9.25
CA GLY A 24 5.92 33.66 -8.03
C GLY A 24 6.60 35.04 -8.15
N GLY A 25 6.03 35.96 -8.91
CA GLY A 25 6.54 37.31 -9.03
C GLY A 25 6.61 38.03 -7.67
N LYS A 26 7.73 38.72 -7.40
CA LYS A 26 8.00 39.37 -6.10
C LYS A 26 7.20 40.66 -5.87
N ASP A 27 6.55 41.18 -6.88
CA ASP A 27 5.89 42.48 -6.92
C ASP A 27 4.35 42.37 -6.82
N ILE A 28 3.83 41.28 -6.30
CA ILE A 28 2.42 41.08 -5.92
C ILE A 28 2.32 40.63 -4.45
N SER A 29 1.21 41.01 -3.81
CA SER A 29 0.97 40.55 -2.43
C SER A 29 0.69 39.05 -2.39
N GLU A 30 1.02 38.42 -1.29
CA GLU A 30 0.74 36.99 -1.07
C GLU A 30 -0.78 36.69 -1.15
N SER A 31 -1.61 37.63 -0.66
CA SER A 31 -3.07 37.52 -0.79
C SER A 31 -3.55 37.44 -2.24
N VAL A 32 -3.04 38.33 -3.12
CA VAL A 32 -3.38 38.31 -4.54
C VAL A 32 -2.84 37.04 -5.21
N ARG A 33 -1.64 36.62 -4.84
CA ARG A 33 -1.05 35.38 -5.34
C ARG A 33 -1.93 34.20 -5.00
N GLN A 34 -2.39 34.12 -3.74
CA GLN A 34 -3.27 33.06 -3.28
C GLN A 34 -4.58 33.02 -4.06
N GLN A 35 -5.24 34.17 -4.25
CA GLN A 35 -6.47 34.28 -5.04
C GLN A 35 -6.28 33.83 -6.49
N VAL A 36 -5.16 34.15 -7.09
CA VAL A 36 -4.81 33.72 -8.46
C VAL A 36 -4.66 32.20 -8.51
N LEU A 37 -3.96 31.60 -7.55
CA LEU A 37 -3.75 30.16 -7.50
C LEU A 37 -5.07 29.41 -7.26
N ASP A 38 -5.89 29.86 -6.31
CA ASP A 38 -7.19 29.24 -6.00
C ASP A 38 -8.13 29.32 -7.21
N THR A 39 -8.20 30.48 -7.88
CA THR A 39 -9.02 30.63 -9.09
C THR A 39 -8.49 29.81 -10.27
N ALA A 40 -7.18 29.66 -10.39
CA ALA A 40 -6.58 28.80 -11.42
C ALA A 40 -6.94 27.33 -11.21
N VAL A 41 -6.91 26.83 -9.97
CA VAL A 41 -7.37 25.48 -9.60
C VAL A 41 -8.84 25.31 -9.91
N GLU A 42 -9.70 26.24 -9.45
CA GLU A 42 -11.15 26.19 -9.67
C GLU A 42 -11.51 26.13 -11.15
N LEU A 43 -10.84 26.93 -11.99
CA LEU A 43 -11.05 26.95 -13.44
C LEU A 43 -10.37 25.78 -14.18
N GLY A 44 -9.60 24.95 -13.47
CA GLY A 44 -8.85 23.85 -14.09
C GLY A 44 -7.74 24.31 -15.02
N TYR A 45 -7.08 25.44 -14.71
CA TYR A 45 -5.92 25.92 -15.45
C TYR A 45 -4.72 25.01 -15.20
N LYS A 46 -4.14 24.47 -16.27
CA LYS A 46 -3.01 23.50 -16.18
C LYS A 46 -1.62 24.12 -16.43
N GLY A 47 -1.52 25.45 -16.43
CA GLY A 47 -0.29 26.14 -16.81
C GLY A 47 -0.08 26.16 -18.33
N ARG A 48 0.71 27.13 -18.84
CA ARG A 48 1.19 27.06 -20.22
C ARG A 48 2.28 26.03 -20.32
N ARG A 49 2.15 25.03 -21.21
CA ARG A 49 3.31 24.31 -21.73
C ARG A 49 4.21 25.37 -22.38
N ARG A 50 5.30 25.75 -21.73
CA ARG A 50 6.35 26.52 -22.39
C ARG A 50 7.01 25.59 -23.40
N ASP A 51 6.81 25.88 -24.67
CA ASP A 51 7.48 25.19 -25.76
C ASP A 51 9.00 25.22 -25.59
N SER A 52 9.61 24.11 -25.90
CA SER A 52 10.94 23.84 -26.43
C SER A 52 12.14 23.66 -25.52
N GLU A 53 12.15 23.94 -24.20
CA GLU A 53 13.37 23.62 -23.40
C GLU A 53 13.15 22.96 -22.02
N HIS A 54 11.92 22.86 -21.55
CA HIS A 54 11.65 22.25 -20.25
C HIS A 54 10.98 20.89 -20.44
N ARG A 55 11.70 19.85 -20.06
CA ARG A 55 11.17 18.46 -19.98
C ARG A 55 9.87 18.46 -19.22
N THR A 56 8.83 17.80 -19.74
CA THR A 56 7.60 17.53 -18.98
C THR A 56 7.96 16.85 -17.66
N ARG A 57 7.49 17.39 -16.54
CA ARG A 57 7.83 16.90 -15.21
C ARG A 57 6.71 16.03 -14.65
N ILE A 58 7.09 14.90 -14.06
CA ILE A 58 6.20 13.98 -13.35
C ILE A 58 6.70 13.88 -11.91
N CYS A 59 5.80 13.86 -10.95
CA CYS A 59 6.14 13.61 -9.56
C CYS A 59 5.68 12.22 -9.11
N ILE A 60 6.54 11.52 -8.39
CA ILE A 60 6.19 10.33 -7.61
C ILE A 60 6.10 10.77 -6.16
N PHE A 61 4.90 10.79 -5.59
CA PHE A 61 4.68 11.10 -4.18
C PHE A 61 4.65 9.82 -3.36
N ILE A 62 5.32 9.83 -2.23
CA ILE A 62 5.42 8.66 -1.35
C ILE A 62 5.07 9.07 0.07
N GLU A 63 4.13 8.34 0.68
CA GLU A 63 3.75 8.45 2.08
C GLU A 63 3.85 7.07 2.71
N ASN A 64 4.38 6.98 3.92
CA ASN A 64 4.41 5.75 4.73
C ASN A 64 4.87 4.47 3.98
N MET A 65 5.82 4.59 3.05
CA MET A 65 6.39 3.47 2.30
C MET A 65 7.90 3.66 2.13
N GLU A 66 8.67 2.65 2.49
CA GLU A 66 10.12 2.65 2.26
C GLU A 66 10.46 2.34 0.79
N PHE A 67 11.46 3.04 0.25
CA PHE A 67 11.83 2.95 -1.17
C PHE A 67 13.32 3.15 -1.47
N GLU A 68 14.16 3.37 -0.47
CA GLU A 68 15.56 3.76 -0.67
C GLU A 68 16.50 2.57 -0.92
N SER A 69 16.09 1.36 -0.54
CA SER A 69 16.87 0.13 -0.62
C SER A 69 16.16 -0.91 -1.49
N ALA A 70 16.93 -1.77 -2.15
CA ALA A 70 16.40 -2.90 -2.93
C ALA A 70 15.55 -3.88 -2.09
N ASN A 71 15.71 -3.87 -0.77
CA ASN A 71 14.89 -4.67 0.14
C ASN A 71 13.53 -4.01 0.46
N ASN A 72 13.34 -2.75 0.08
CA ASN A 72 12.10 -2.02 0.31
C ASN A 72 11.11 -2.26 -0.83
N PHE A 73 9.82 -2.31 -0.49
CA PHE A 73 8.75 -2.56 -1.46
C PHE A 73 8.71 -1.53 -2.60
N GLY A 74 8.84 -0.24 -2.28
CA GLY A 74 8.76 0.86 -3.24
C GLY A 74 9.94 0.95 -4.22
N TYR A 75 11.10 0.38 -3.91
CA TYR A 75 12.33 0.56 -4.69
C TYR A 75 12.18 0.13 -6.16
N GLU A 76 11.80 -1.12 -6.41
CA GLU A 76 11.66 -1.65 -7.77
C GLU A 76 10.51 -0.99 -8.53
N ILE A 77 9.46 -0.55 -7.84
CA ILE A 77 8.34 0.17 -8.44
C ILE A 77 8.83 1.49 -9.04
N ILE A 78 9.59 2.27 -8.27
CA ILE A 78 10.18 3.53 -8.75
C ILE A 78 11.18 3.27 -9.88
N LEU A 79 12.00 2.24 -9.76
CA LEU A 79 12.96 1.85 -10.79
C LEU A 79 12.25 1.51 -12.09
N GLY A 80 11.21 0.68 -12.04
CA GLY A 80 10.41 0.30 -13.21
C GLY A 80 9.74 1.49 -13.88
N PHE A 81 9.17 2.40 -13.10
CA PHE A 81 8.58 3.64 -13.60
C PHE A 81 9.63 4.49 -14.33
N ARG A 82 10.80 4.69 -13.73
CA ARG A 82 11.91 5.45 -14.32
C ARG A 82 12.43 4.82 -15.61
N GLN A 83 12.58 3.50 -15.64
CA GLN A 83 13.01 2.77 -16.83
C GLN A 83 12.04 2.96 -18.00
N ALA A 84 10.74 2.85 -17.75
CA ALA A 84 9.72 3.03 -18.78
C ALA A 84 9.65 4.49 -19.28
N ALA A 85 9.82 5.46 -18.38
CA ALA A 85 9.77 6.88 -18.70
C ALA A 85 11.03 7.40 -19.42
N PHE A 86 12.13 6.67 -19.37
CA PHE A 86 13.44 7.14 -19.87
C PHE A 86 13.43 7.59 -21.33
N LYS A 87 12.70 6.88 -22.18
CA LYS A 87 12.65 7.17 -23.64
C LYS A 87 11.92 8.46 -23.98
N GLU A 88 10.99 8.90 -23.15
CA GLU A 88 10.16 10.09 -23.39
C GLU A 88 10.79 11.37 -22.80
N HIS A 89 11.99 11.26 -22.23
CA HIS A 89 12.73 12.39 -21.63
C HIS A 89 11.96 13.18 -20.56
N TYR A 90 11.04 12.56 -19.84
CA TYR A 90 10.37 13.19 -18.70
C TYR A 90 11.35 13.49 -17.56
N GLY A 91 11.18 14.61 -16.90
CA GLY A 91 11.82 14.89 -15.61
C GLY A 91 11.03 14.21 -14.50
N ILE A 92 11.64 13.26 -13.78
CA ILE A 92 10.96 12.55 -12.68
C ILE A 92 11.52 13.02 -11.36
N THR A 93 10.65 13.55 -10.51
CA THR A 93 10.92 13.89 -9.11
C THR A 93 10.30 12.82 -8.22
N VAL A 94 11.03 12.33 -7.24
CA VAL A 94 10.50 11.48 -6.16
C VAL A 94 10.46 12.33 -4.91
N LEU A 95 9.30 12.43 -4.27
CA LEU A 95 9.08 13.30 -3.14
C LEU A 95 8.33 12.56 -2.02
N PRO A 96 8.98 12.28 -0.89
CA PRO A 96 8.30 11.88 0.33
C PRO A 96 7.41 13.03 0.82
N VAL A 97 6.17 12.69 1.21
CA VAL A 97 5.20 13.66 1.75
C VAL A 97 4.59 13.12 3.03
N SER A 98 4.51 13.96 4.06
CA SER A 98 3.84 13.62 5.32
C SER A 98 2.38 14.05 5.30
N LYS A 99 1.58 13.55 6.24
CA LYS A 99 0.20 14.03 6.45
C LYS A 99 0.15 15.52 6.75
N ASP A 100 1.10 16.04 7.54
CA ASP A 100 1.19 17.47 7.84
C ASP A 100 1.45 18.30 6.59
N PHE A 101 2.32 17.82 5.70
CA PHE A 101 2.54 18.46 4.41
C PHE A 101 1.26 18.48 3.57
N GLN A 102 0.54 17.37 3.50
CA GLN A 102 -0.72 17.25 2.76
C GLN A 102 -1.84 18.13 3.34
N HIS A 103 -1.87 18.35 4.66
CA HIS A 103 -2.83 19.28 5.29
C HIS A 103 -2.57 20.73 4.93
N ASN A 104 -1.31 21.11 4.78
CA ASN A 104 -0.90 22.50 4.53
C ASN A 104 -0.88 22.88 3.04
N GLU A 105 -0.80 21.90 2.14
CA GLU A 105 -0.68 22.10 0.70
C GLU A 105 -1.80 21.38 -0.04
N HIS A 106 -2.63 22.12 -0.77
CA HIS A 106 -3.65 21.52 -1.64
C HIS A 106 -3.00 20.83 -2.85
N TYR A 107 -3.40 19.60 -3.15
CA TYR A 107 -2.78 18.76 -4.19
C TYR A 107 -2.69 19.43 -5.56
N ASP A 108 -3.81 19.90 -6.15
CA ASP A 108 -3.82 20.53 -7.50
C ASP A 108 -2.98 21.81 -7.53
N LYS A 109 -2.96 22.57 -6.44
CA LYS A 109 -2.15 23.78 -6.29
C LYS A 109 -0.67 23.47 -6.29
N TYR A 110 -0.27 22.44 -5.54
CA TYR A 110 1.10 21.96 -5.51
C TYR A 110 1.57 21.48 -6.88
N MET A 111 0.73 20.69 -7.57
CA MET A 111 0.99 20.22 -8.93
C MET A 111 1.20 21.39 -9.92
N MET A 112 0.34 22.42 -9.84
CA MET A 112 0.39 23.58 -10.71
C MET A 112 1.63 24.44 -10.46
N ILE A 113 1.93 24.79 -9.21
CA ILE A 113 3.07 25.65 -8.83
C ILE A 113 4.40 25.02 -9.26
N ASN A 114 4.51 23.69 -9.09
CA ASN A 114 5.72 22.95 -9.43
C ASN A 114 5.78 22.49 -10.89
N HIS A 115 4.79 22.86 -11.71
CA HIS A 115 4.71 22.52 -13.13
C HIS A 115 4.75 21.01 -13.41
N TYR A 116 4.13 20.20 -12.55
CA TYR A 116 3.98 18.77 -12.78
C TYR A 116 2.81 18.51 -13.75
N ALA A 117 3.03 17.68 -14.75
CA ALA A 117 2.01 17.30 -15.73
C ALA A 117 1.12 16.14 -15.22
N GLY A 118 1.63 15.36 -14.32
CA GLY A 118 0.94 14.24 -13.70
C GLY A 118 1.76 13.65 -12.56
N SER A 119 1.16 12.73 -11.82
CA SER A 119 1.81 12.08 -10.68
C SER A 119 1.53 10.58 -10.57
N PHE A 120 2.39 9.92 -9.82
CA PHE A 120 2.19 8.56 -9.31
C PHE A 120 2.30 8.61 -7.79
N ILE A 121 1.33 8.02 -7.08
CA ILE A 121 1.17 8.10 -5.63
C ILE A 121 1.30 6.71 -5.04
N LEU A 122 2.19 6.55 -4.05
CA LEU A 122 2.53 5.31 -3.39
C LEU A 122 2.34 5.43 -1.87
N GLY A 123 1.79 4.40 -1.26
CA GLY A 123 1.76 4.22 0.20
C GLY A 123 0.70 5.04 0.93
N PHE A 124 -0.16 5.77 0.22
CA PHE A 124 -1.22 6.55 0.85
C PHE A 124 -2.30 5.66 1.45
N SER A 125 -2.81 6.08 2.61
CA SER A 125 -4.01 5.55 3.24
C SER A 125 -5.26 6.24 2.70
N LYS A 126 -6.45 5.62 2.87
CA LYS A 126 -7.73 6.23 2.45
C LYS A 126 -7.99 7.60 3.09
N ASP A 127 -7.54 7.76 4.33
CA ASP A 127 -7.78 8.96 5.15
C ASP A 127 -6.71 10.04 4.97
N ASP A 128 -5.77 9.86 4.06
CA ASP A 128 -4.76 10.87 3.81
C ASP A 128 -5.38 12.12 3.16
N PRO A 129 -5.01 13.33 3.60
CA PRO A 129 -5.67 14.57 3.19
C PRO A 129 -5.78 14.75 1.68
N TRP A 130 -4.74 14.43 0.94
CA TRP A 130 -4.74 14.54 -0.51
C TRP A 130 -5.66 13.55 -1.22
N MET A 131 -6.04 12.44 -0.60
CA MET A 131 -6.99 11.50 -1.22
C MET A 131 -8.32 12.18 -1.53
N LYS A 132 -8.78 13.08 -0.66
CA LYS A 132 -9.99 13.90 -0.89
C LYS A 132 -9.80 14.89 -2.04
N ASP A 133 -8.64 15.56 -2.11
CA ASP A 133 -8.33 16.49 -3.22
C ASP A 133 -8.30 15.76 -4.57
N ILE A 134 -7.72 14.53 -4.57
CA ILE A 134 -7.57 13.71 -5.76
C ILE A 134 -8.92 13.23 -6.32
N GLU A 135 -9.95 13.10 -5.50
CA GLU A 135 -11.32 12.81 -5.99
C GLU A 135 -11.80 13.80 -7.07
N SER A 136 -11.35 15.04 -7.01
CA SER A 136 -11.76 16.12 -7.93
C SER A 136 -10.62 16.66 -8.80
N THR A 137 -9.41 16.09 -8.68
CA THR A 137 -8.21 16.60 -9.37
C THR A 137 -8.40 16.70 -10.89
N LYS A 138 -7.77 17.72 -11.47
CA LYS A 138 -7.67 17.90 -12.93
C LYS A 138 -6.37 17.34 -13.49
N PHE A 139 -5.43 16.92 -12.63
CA PHE A 139 -4.15 16.36 -13.05
C PHE A 139 -4.23 14.85 -13.23
N PRO A 140 -3.64 14.31 -14.32
CA PRO A 140 -3.43 12.87 -14.48
C PRO A 140 -2.69 12.29 -13.28
N THR A 141 -3.33 11.36 -12.58
CA THR A 141 -2.83 10.80 -11.32
C THR A 141 -3.00 9.29 -11.32
N ILE A 142 -1.95 8.58 -10.98
CA ILE A 142 -1.99 7.13 -10.75
C ILE A 142 -1.87 6.86 -9.26
N LEU A 143 -2.72 5.98 -8.76
CA LEU A 143 -2.69 5.50 -7.38
C LEU A 143 -2.19 4.06 -7.36
N LEU A 144 -1.23 3.76 -6.50
CA LEU A 144 -0.89 2.38 -6.17
C LEU A 144 -1.84 1.90 -5.08
N ASP A 145 -2.52 0.78 -5.35
CA ASP A 145 -3.37 0.06 -4.39
C ASP A 145 -4.54 0.87 -3.77
N ASN A 146 -4.82 2.06 -4.30
CA ASN A 146 -5.98 2.88 -3.93
C ASN A 146 -6.86 3.13 -5.14
N PHE A 147 -8.17 3.31 -4.92
CA PHE A 147 -9.14 3.45 -6.01
C PHE A 147 -10.09 4.63 -5.82
N ILE A 148 -10.23 5.45 -6.86
CA ILE A 148 -11.19 6.54 -6.97
C ILE A 148 -12.07 6.31 -8.21
N SER A 149 -13.37 6.09 -8.00
CA SER A 149 -14.28 5.59 -9.03
C SER A 149 -14.82 6.64 -10.01
N LYS A 150 -14.85 7.93 -9.63
CA LYS A 150 -15.61 8.93 -10.37
C LYS A 150 -14.77 9.96 -11.12
N ASN A 151 -13.44 9.91 -10.99
CA ASN A 151 -12.55 10.87 -11.65
C ASN A 151 -11.80 10.23 -12.81
N LYS A 152 -12.13 10.63 -14.04
CA LYS A 152 -11.47 10.12 -15.26
C LYS A 152 -9.98 10.45 -15.37
N ASN A 153 -9.49 11.44 -14.61
CA ASN A 153 -8.07 11.79 -14.59
C ASN A 153 -7.27 10.91 -13.63
N VAL A 154 -7.95 10.07 -12.83
CA VAL A 154 -7.32 9.19 -11.86
C VAL A 154 -7.46 7.74 -12.30
N SER A 155 -6.37 7.01 -12.23
CA SER A 155 -6.34 5.57 -12.47
C SER A 155 -5.66 4.87 -11.29
N CYS A 156 -5.96 3.58 -11.14
CA CYS A 156 -5.34 2.72 -10.14
C CYS A 156 -4.52 1.64 -10.82
N ILE A 157 -3.38 1.32 -10.22
CA ILE A 157 -2.64 0.09 -10.48
C ILE A 157 -2.48 -0.71 -9.21
N SER A 158 -2.67 -2.02 -9.31
CA SER A 158 -2.49 -2.96 -8.20
C SER A 158 -2.14 -4.35 -8.71
N THR A 159 -1.75 -5.25 -7.81
CA THR A 159 -1.75 -6.69 -8.08
C THR A 159 -3.13 -7.27 -7.74
N ASP A 160 -3.55 -8.31 -8.47
CA ASP A 160 -4.81 -8.99 -8.21
C ASP A 160 -4.75 -9.73 -6.86
N SER A 161 -5.34 -9.12 -5.82
CA SER A 161 -5.36 -9.68 -4.47
C SER A 161 -6.24 -10.92 -4.37
N ASP A 162 -7.33 -11.00 -5.13
CA ASP A 162 -8.21 -12.18 -5.14
C ASP A 162 -7.47 -13.40 -5.69
N GLU A 163 -6.82 -13.25 -6.84
CA GLU A 163 -6.02 -14.33 -7.45
C GLU A 163 -4.84 -14.72 -6.54
N GLY A 164 -4.12 -13.74 -5.98
CA GLY A 164 -2.95 -14.02 -5.14
C GLY A 164 -3.28 -14.73 -3.83
N ILE A 165 -4.29 -14.26 -3.12
CA ILE A 165 -4.74 -14.89 -1.89
C ILE A 165 -5.32 -16.28 -2.16
N ASP A 166 -6.09 -16.46 -3.25
CA ASP A 166 -6.62 -17.77 -3.61
C ASP A 166 -5.53 -18.77 -3.97
N MET A 167 -4.45 -18.34 -4.64
CA MET A 167 -3.27 -19.19 -4.87
C MET A 167 -2.66 -19.67 -3.54
N ALA A 168 -2.52 -18.78 -2.55
CA ALA A 168 -1.97 -19.11 -1.23
C ALA A 168 -2.87 -20.12 -0.48
N ILE A 169 -4.16 -19.85 -0.43
CA ILE A 169 -5.14 -20.72 0.24
C ILE A 169 -5.23 -22.07 -0.46
N SER A 170 -5.37 -22.10 -1.79
CA SER A 170 -5.40 -23.35 -2.57
C SER A 170 -4.16 -24.20 -2.33
N HIS A 171 -2.97 -23.59 -2.21
CA HIS A 171 -1.74 -24.30 -1.88
C HIS A 171 -1.80 -24.94 -0.48
N LEU A 172 -2.24 -24.21 0.54
CA LEU A 172 -2.38 -24.72 1.90
C LEU A 172 -3.44 -25.83 2.01
N ILE A 173 -4.57 -25.70 1.32
CA ILE A 173 -5.62 -26.73 1.26
C ILE A 173 -5.07 -28.02 0.64
N LYS A 174 -4.30 -27.95 -0.46
CA LYS A 174 -3.62 -29.10 -1.06
C LYS A 174 -2.64 -29.79 -0.12
N LEU A 175 -2.07 -29.04 0.83
CA LEU A 175 -1.20 -29.57 1.89
C LEU A 175 -1.98 -30.13 3.10
N GLY A 176 -3.31 -30.04 3.09
CA GLY A 176 -4.20 -30.59 4.12
C GLY A 176 -4.54 -29.62 5.24
N HIS A 177 -4.17 -28.34 5.15
CA HIS A 177 -4.53 -27.34 6.14
C HIS A 177 -6.01 -26.98 6.05
N LYS A 178 -6.70 -26.94 7.20
CA LYS A 178 -8.11 -26.55 7.32
C LYS A 178 -8.29 -25.37 8.26
N LYS A 179 -7.38 -25.15 9.18
CA LYS A 179 -7.41 -24.07 10.15
C LYS A 179 -6.28 -23.09 9.82
N ILE A 180 -6.63 -22.08 9.03
CA ILE A 180 -5.70 -21.13 8.43
C ILE A 180 -5.98 -19.76 9.00
N ALA A 181 -4.96 -19.10 9.57
CA ALA A 181 -5.05 -17.73 10.04
C ALA A 181 -4.58 -16.75 8.97
N PHE A 182 -5.07 -15.51 9.06
CA PHE A 182 -4.64 -14.40 8.24
C PHE A 182 -4.23 -13.21 9.12
N LEU A 183 -2.98 -12.80 9.01
CA LEU A 183 -2.45 -11.60 9.64
C LEU A 183 -2.17 -10.57 8.54
N ASP A 184 -3.05 -9.59 8.43
CA ASP A 184 -3.01 -8.59 7.38
C ASP A 184 -2.24 -7.33 7.80
N GLY A 185 -2.19 -6.35 6.90
CA GLY A 185 -1.60 -5.04 7.13
C GLY A 185 -2.50 -4.12 7.97
N SER A 186 -2.37 -2.81 7.75
CA SER A 186 -3.00 -1.80 8.61
C SER A 186 -4.49 -1.62 8.31
N VAL A 187 -5.27 -1.38 9.36
CA VAL A 187 -6.63 -0.84 9.23
C VAL A 187 -6.58 0.51 8.52
N GLY A 188 -7.54 0.77 7.63
CA GLY A 188 -7.60 2.00 6.81
C GLY A 188 -6.78 1.93 5.51
N SER A 189 -6.04 0.84 5.30
CA SER A 189 -5.39 0.56 4.02
C SER A 189 -6.35 -0.13 3.07
N GLU A 190 -6.54 0.43 1.87
CA GLU A 190 -7.41 -0.16 0.85
C GLU A 190 -6.97 -1.57 0.46
N ILE A 191 -5.65 -1.79 0.33
CA ILE A 191 -5.09 -3.08 -0.05
C ILE A 191 -5.28 -4.13 1.05
N SER A 192 -5.22 -3.74 2.34
CA SER A 192 -5.51 -4.64 3.45
C SER A 192 -6.98 -5.09 3.41
N ASP A 193 -7.91 -4.15 3.24
CA ASP A 193 -9.34 -4.49 3.15
C ASP A 193 -9.61 -5.43 1.95
N GLN A 194 -8.96 -5.22 0.81
CA GLN A 194 -9.07 -6.09 -0.36
C GLN A 194 -8.53 -7.49 -0.08
N ARG A 195 -7.34 -7.62 0.55
CA ARG A 195 -6.73 -8.91 0.91
C ARG A 195 -7.54 -9.65 1.95
N MET A 196 -8.04 -8.96 2.99
CA MET A 196 -8.93 -9.55 3.99
C MET A 196 -10.20 -10.10 3.36
N ALA A 197 -10.85 -9.32 2.51
CA ALA A 197 -12.05 -9.76 1.79
C ALA A 197 -11.75 -10.94 0.84
N ALA A 198 -10.60 -10.93 0.16
CA ALA A 198 -10.14 -12.04 -0.69
C ALA A 198 -9.91 -13.31 0.13
N PHE A 199 -9.28 -13.20 1.31
CA PHE A 199 -9.06 -14.32 2.21
C PHE A 199 -10.37 -14.97 2.64
N ILE A 200 -11.33 -14.17 3.13
CA ILE A 200 -12.64 -14.65 3.58
C ILE A 200 -13.38 -15.35 2.43
N ARG A 201 -13.37 -14.74 1.22
CA ARG A 201 -13.99 -15.37 0.03
C ARG A 201 -13.32 -16.69 -0.34
N SER A 202 -11.99 -16.72 -0.37
CA SER A 202 -11.24 -17.93 -0.76
C SER A 202 -11.45 -19.08 0.23
N ILE A 203 -11.37 -18.82 1.54
CA ILE A 203 -11.68 -19.81 2.58
C ILE A 203 -13.08 -20.41 2.37
N SER A 204 -14.09 -19.55 2.15
CA SER A 204 -15.47 -19.97 1.92
C SER A 204 -15.63 -20.79 0.63
N ASN A 205 -14.99 -20.37 -0.47
CA ASN A 205 -15.02 -21.07 -1.76
C ASN A 205 -14.40 -22.47 -1.66
N HIS A 206 -13.44 -22.68 -0.76
CA HIS A 206 -12.86 -23.99 -0.48
C HIS A 206 -13.64 -24.82 0.55
N GLY A 207 -14.86 -24.37 0.93
CA GLY A 207 -15.75 -25.12 1.82
C GLY A 207 -15.33 -25.08 3.28
N LEU A 208 -14.52 -24.11 3.69
CA LEU A 208 -14.15 -23.86 5.08
C LEU A 208 -14.92 -22.64 5.61
N GLU A 209 -15.17 -22.62 6.91
CA GLU A 209 -15.76 -21.47 7.58
C GLU A 209 -14.67 -20.51 8.05
N PRO A 210 -14.73 -19.21 7.68
CA PRO A 210 -13.81 -18.20 8.20
C PRO A 210 -14.02 -18.03 9.72
N ASP A 211 -12.94 -18.17 10.50
CA ASP A 211 -12.96 -17.86 11.94
C ASP A 211 -12.53 -16.39 12.12
N PRO A 212 -13.42 -15.51 12.62
CA PRO A 212 -13.10 -14.08 12.78
C PRO A 212 -11.88 -13.83 13.69
N GLU A 213 -11.62 -14.73 14.64
CA GLU A 213 -10.47 -14.61 15.55
C GLU A 213 -9.15 -15.08 14.92
N LEU A 214 -9.21 -15.66 13.74
CA LEU A 214 -8.05 -16.01 12.91
C LEU A 214 -7.83 -15.02 11.76
N CYS A 215 -8.68 -13.96 11.64
CA CYS A 215 -8.64 -12.95 10.59
C CYS A 215 -8.41 -11.59 11.25
N VAL A 216 -7.15 -11.13 11.31
CA VAL A 216 -6.82 -9.92 12.06
C VAL A 216 -5.99 -8.94 11.24
N TYR A 217 -6.18 -7.67 11.49
CA TYR A 217 -5.32 -6.60 11.03
C TYR A 217 -4.17 -6.37 12.00
N GLY A 218 -3.01 -6.09 11.47
CA GLY A 218 -1.83 -5.66 12.22
C GLY A 218 -1.29 -4.36 11.65
N TYR A 219 -0.01 -4.38 11.34
CA TYR A 219 0.69 -3.35 10.60
C TYR A 219 1.60 -4.04 9.58
N PHE A 220 2.09 -3.31 8.56
CA PHE A 220 2.99 -3.89 7.55
C PHE A 220 4.43 -4.10 8.07
N VAL A 221 4.58 -4.48 9.34
CA VAL A 221 5.87 -4.68 10.03
C VAL A 221 5.92 -6.00 10.77
N ALA A 222 7.13 -6.52 11.00
CA ALA A 222 7.36 -7.80 11.66
C ALA A 222 6.78 -7.86 13.08
N ASP A 223 6.80 -6.75 13.83
CA ASP A 223 6.34 -6.68 15.22
C ASP A 223 4.86 -7.03 15.39
N SER A 224 4.04 -6.92 14.32
CA SER A 224 2.64 -7.34 14.36
C SER A 224 2.47 -8.81 14.78
N ALA A 225 3.43 -9.67 14.44
CA ALA A 225 3.39 -11.10 14.77
C ALA A 225 3.36 -11.35 16.27
N HIS A 226 4.14 -10.61 17.05
CA HIS A 226 4.23 -10.78 18.50
C HIS A 226 2.87 -10.70 19.21
N TYR A 227 1.99 -9.84 18.73
CA TYR A 227 0.67 -9.62 19.35
C TYR A 227 -0.38 -10.64 18.93
N HIS A 228 -0.22 -11.31 17.78
CA HIS A 228 -1.29 -12.11 17.18
C HIS A 228 -0.97 -13.60 17.08
N VAL A 229 0.29 -13.97 16.84
CA VAL A 229 0.69 -15.38 16.65
C VAL A 229 0.33 -16.27 17.85
N PRO A 230 0.56 -15.87 19.12
CA PRO A 230 0.17 -16.71 20.27
C PRO A 230 -1.33 -17.08 20.23
N GLY A 231 -2.20 -16.11 19.94
CA GLY A 231 -3.64 -16.35 19.85
C GLY A 231 -4.03 -17.27 18.69
N PHE A 232 -3.34 -17.22 17.56
CA PHE A 232 -3.57 -18.14 16.43
C PHE A 232 -3.19 -19.59 16.81
N LEU A 233 -2.05 -19.75 17.48
CA LEU A 233 -1.56 -21.06 17.92
C LEU A 233 -2.47 -21.68 18.98
N ASP A 234 -2.93 -20.89 19.95
CA ASP A 234 -3.87 -21.33 20.99
C ASP A 234 -5.21 -21.79 20.38
N ARG A 235 -5.62 -21.17 19.28
CA ARG A 235 -6.81 -21.59 18.52
C ARG A 235 -6.56 -22.77 17.59
N GLY A 236 -5.33 -23.28 17.52
CA GLY A 236 -4.94 -24.44 16.73
C GLY A 236 -4.80 -24.16 15.24
N ALA A 237 -4.44 -22.93 14.85
CA ALA A 237 -4.06 -22.62 13.47
C ALA A 237 -2.87 -23.51 13.06
N THR A 238 -2.95 -24.10 11.88
CA THR A 238 -1.88 -24.95 11.32
C THR A 238 -1.13 -24.26 10.18
N ALA A 239 -1.65 -23.13 9.72
CA ALA A 239 -1.00 -22.26 8.74
C ALA A 239 -1.37 -20.80 8.99
N ILE A 240 -0.47 -19.90 8.63
CA ILE A 240 -0.68 -18.44 8.68
C ILE A 240 -0.34 -17.87 7.31
N VAL A 241 -1.30 -17.17 6.71
CA VAL A 241 -1.08 -16.31 5.55
C VAL A 241 -0.84 -14.90 6.07
N CYS A 242 0.13 -14.21 5.53
CA CYS A 242 0.54 -12.87 5.96
C CYS A 242 0.26 -11.85 4.85
N GLY A 243 -0.18 -10.66 5.24
CA GLY A 243 -0.45 -9.57 4.32
C GLY A 243 0.78 -9.09 3.54
N ASN A 244 2.00 -9.29 4.09
CA ASN A 244 3.26 -9.09 3.37
C ASN A 244 4.40 -9.97 3.93
N ASP A 245 5.56 -9.91 3.29
CA ASP A 245 6.74 -10.70 3.67
C ASP A 245 7.39 -10.22 4.97
N LEU A 246 7.27 -8.92 5.32
CA LEU A 246 7.79 -8.41 6.59
C LEU A 246 6.99 -8.96 7.78
N ILE A 247 5.67 -8.99 7.67
CA ILE A 247 4.81 -9.67 8.66
C ILE A 247 5.21 -11.15 8.76
N ALA A 248 5.38 -11.84 7.61
CA ALA A 248 5.77 -13.25 7.58
C ALA A 248 7.11 -13.52 8.25
N THR A 249 8.07 -12.60 8.12
CA THR A 249 9.36 -12.67 8.83
C THR A 249 9.14 -12.65 10.34
N GLY A 250 8.30 -11.76 10.83
CA GLY A 250 7.91 -11.70 12.25
C GLY A 250 7.19 -12.96 12.71
N VAL A 251 6.25 -13.48 11.89
CA VAL A 251 5.50 -14.71 12.19
C VAL A 251 6.44 -15.91 12.33
N ILE A 252 7.41 -16.08 11.42
CA ILE A 252 8.40 -17.17 11.52
C ILE A 252 9.22 -17.02 12.80
N SER A 253 9.71 -15.82 13.10
CA SER A 253 10.50 -15.53 14.31
C SER A 253 9.71 -15.81 15.58
N GLU A 254 8.46 -15.35 15.66
CA GLU A 254 7.61 -15.55 16.84
C GLU A 254 7.25 -17.04 17.04
N CYS A 255 6.91 -17.76 15.96
CA CYS A 255 6.68 -19.20 16.03
C CYS A 255 7.90 -19.93 16.61
N MET A 256 9.11 -19.60 16.14
CA MET A 256 10.34 -20.21 16.64
C MET A 256 10.59 -19.88 18.13
N THR A 257 10.33 -18.65 18.54
CA THR A 257 10.43 -18.21 19.95
C THR A 257 9.48 -18.98 20.86
N LEU A 258 8.27 -19.29 20.35
CA LEU A 258 7.27 -20.10 21.05
C LEU A 258 7.51 -21.61 20.94
N GLY A 259 8.61 -22.05 20.31
CA GLY A 259 9.00 -23.45 20.19
C GLY A 259 8.31 -24.23 19.07
N PHE A 260 7.66 -23.53 18.14
CA PHE A 260 7.06 -24.13 16.95
C PHE A 260 8.04 -24.12 15.78
N LYS A 261 8.06 -25.18 15.00
CA LYS A 261 8.92 -25.34 13.82
C LYS A 261 8.14 -25.01 12.56
N VAL A 262 8.70 -24.11 11.74
CA VAL A 262 8.21 -23.83 10.38
C VAL A 262 9.05 -24.65 9.40
N PRO A 263 8.46 -25.47 8.53
CA PRO A 263 7.02 -25.70 8.31
C PRO A 263 6.44 -26.88 9.10
N ASP A 264 7.22 -27.60 9.93
CA ASP A 264 6.82 -28.90 10.50
C ASP A 264 5.58 -28.83 11.41
N ASP A 265 5.45 -27.77 12.19
CA ASP A 265 4.34 -27.54 13.11
C ASP A 265 3.32 -26.55 12.58
N ILE A 266 3.79 -25.55 11.81
CA ILE A 266 2.97 -24.49 11.23
C ILE A 266 3.54 -24.02 9.89
N SER A 267 2.69 -23.90 8.89
CA SER A 267 3.05 -23.33 7.58
C SER A 267 2.89 -21.82 7.57
N VAL A 268 3.78 -21.10 6.87
CA VAL A 268 3.72 -19.64 6.73
C VAL A 268 3.83 -19.26 5.26
N ILE A 269 2.93 -18.39 4.79
CA ILE A 269 2.97 -17.79 3.45
C ILE A 269 3.00 -16.27 3.58
N GLY A 270 3.90 -15.63 2.84
CA GLY A 270 4.01 -14.18 2.71
C GLY A 270 3.32 -13.62 1.46
N PHE A 271 3.50 -12.33 1.24
CA PHE A 271 3.07 -11.60 0.04
C PHE A 271 4.13 -10.55 -0.28
N ASP A 272 4.50 -10.35 -1.54
CA ASP A 272 5.43 -9.40 -2.17
C ASP A 272 6.62 -10.06 -2.89
N ASP A 273 7.14 -11.17 -2.39
CA ASP A 273 8.42 -11.79 -2.78
C ASP A 273 9.59 -10.79 -2.71
N LEU A 274 9.75 -10.18 -1.54
CA LEU A 274 10.91 -9.34 -1.25
C LEU A 274 12.21 -10.15 -1.30
N PRO A 275 13.36 -9.55 -1.63
CA PRO A 275 14.64 -10.28 -1.70
C PRO A 275 14.97 -11.07 -0.44
N ILE A 276 14.57 -10.57 0.74
CA ILE A 276 14.78 -11.24 2.02
C ILE A 276 14.07 -12.61 2.08
N SER A 277 12.95 -12.79 1.40
CA SER A 277 12.11 -14.00 1.48
C SER A 277 12.83 -15.26 1.05
N ALA A 278 13.77 -15.15 0.11
CA ALA A 278 14.61 -16.25 -0.34
C ALA A 278 15.71 -16.61 0.68
N HIS A 279 16.05 -15.71 1.59
CA HIS A 279 17.16 -15.84 2.54
C HIS A 279 16.71 -16.09 3.98
N LEU A 280 15.41 -16.12 4.25
CA LEU A 280 14.87 -16.53 5.56
C LEU A 280 15.17 -17.99 5.86
N TYR A 281 15.09 -18.36 7.12
CA TYR A 281 15.18 -19.74 7.55
C TYR A 281 13.93 -20.15 8.31
N PRO A 282 13.07 -21.00 7.68
CA PRO A 282 13.17 -21.50 6.31
C PRO A 282 12.89 -20.42 5.24
N PRO A 283 13.38 -20.60 3.98
CA PRO A 283 13.02 -19.73 2.87
C PRO A 283 11.51 -19.64 2.68
N LEU A 284 10.99 -18.40 2.56
CA LEU A 284 9.58 -18.08 2.61
C LEU A 284 8.85 -18.39 1.30
N THR A 285 7.81 -19.21 1.36
CA THR A 285 6.77 -19.31 0.33
C THR A 285 5.96 -18.02 0.34
N THR A 286 5.79 -17.39 -0.81
CA THR A 286 5.16 -16.06 -0.87
C THR A 286 4.45 -15.84 -2.20
N VAL A 287 3.46 -14.95 -2.22
CA VAL A 287 2.82 -14.48 -3.44
C VAL A 287 3.63 -13.30 -3.99
N ARG A 288 4.24 -13.50 -5.16
CA ARG A 288 5.04 -12.46 -5.83
C ARG A 288 4.16 -11.40 -6.44
N GLN A 289 4.49 -10.15 -6.14
CA GLN A 289 4.12 -8.98 -6.91
C GLN A 289 5.32 -8.58 -7.78
N ASN A 290 5.14 -8.52 -9.11
CA ASN A 290 6.22 -8.04 -9.98
C ASN A 290 6.32 -6.51 -9.87
N ARG A 291 7.03 -6.03 -8.86
CA ARG A 291 7.14 -4.61 -8.51
C ARG A 291 7.73 -3.76 -9.64
N LEU A 292 8.69 -4.32 -10.38
CA LEU A 292 9.27 -3.63 -11.54
C LEU A 292 8.22 -3.39 -12.62
N ASP A 293 7.38 -4.39 -12.89
CA ASP A 293 6.32 -4.28 -13.90
C ASP A 293 5.14 -3.43 -13.41
N ILE A 294 4.86 -3.38 -12.09
CA ILE A 294 3.94 -2.40 -11.50
C ILE A 294 4.41 -0.98 -11.87
N GLY A 295 5.67 -0.66 -11.62
CA GLY A 295 6.23 0.64 -11.94
C GLY A 295 6.18 0.99 -13.43
N LYS A 296 6.57 0.05 -14.31
CA LYS A 296 6.48 0.24 -15.77
C LYS A 296 5.03 0.49 -16.22
N SER A 297 4.10 -0.32 -15.71
CA SER A 297 2.68 -0.21 -16.05
C SER A 297 2.08 1.09 -15.54
N ALA A 298 2.43 1.54 -14.33
CA ALA A 298 2.03 2.85 -13.81
C ALA A 298 2.43 3.98 -14.75
N TYR A 299 3.66 3.93 -15.28
CA TYR A 299 4.10 4.91 -16.29
C TYR A 299 3.26 4.84 -17.57
N PHE A 300 2.99 3.64 -18.12
CA PHE A 300 2.19 3.52 -19.34
C PHE A 300 0.76 4.02 -19.15
N ILE A 301 0.16 3.77 -17.99
CA ILE A 301 -1.16 4.27 -17.63
C ILE A 301 -1.13 5.81 -17.55
N LEU A 302 -0.15 6.39 -16.84
CA LEU A 302 0.00 7.84 -16.72
C LEU A 302 0.20 8.50 -18.09
N ASN A 303 1.07 7.95 -18.93
CA ASN A 303 1.28 8.44 -20.30
C ASN A 303 0.01 8.36 -21.14
N GLY A 304 -0.80 7.29 -20.95
CA GLY A 304 -2.14 7.19 -21.54
C GLY A 304 -3.06 8.34 -21.10
N LEU A 305 -3.16 8.59 -19.79
CA LEU A 305 -3.96 9.68 -19.23
C LEU A 305 -3.50 11.05 -19.77
N LEU A 306 -2.19 11.28 -19.87
CA LEU A 306 -1.61 12.50 -20.45
C LEU A 306 -1.99 12.70 -21.93
N LYS A 307 -2.23 11.61 -22.65
CA LYS A 307 -2.67 11.59 -24.05
C LYS A 307 -4.21 11.51 -24.21
N GLY A 308 -4.97 11.56 -23.11
CA GLY A 308 -6.43 11.53 -23.11
C GLY A 308 -7.04 10.14 -23.20
N ILE A 309 -6.28 9.06 -22.95
CA ILE A 309 -6.77 7.68 -22.87
C ILE A 309 -7.08 7.40 -21.40
N TYR A 310 -8.37 7.22 -21.08
CA TYR A 310 -8.83 7.07 -19.69
C TYR A 310 -8.98 5.60 -19.33
N MET A 311 -8.24 5.19 -18.32
CA MET A 311 -8.32 3.86 -17.70
C MET A 311 -8.70 4.04 -16.23
N SER A 312 -9.59 3.20 -15.69
CA SER A 312 -10.01 3.33 -14.29
C SER A 312 -9.15 2.48 -13.35
N LYS A 313 -8.90 1.23 -13.71
CA LYS A 313 -8.14 0.28 -12.91
C LYS A 313 -7.38 -0.68 -13.82
N VAL A 314 -6.13 -0.96 -13.45
CA VAL A 314 -5.30 -2.00 -14.08
C VAL A 314 -4.78 -2.90 -12.96
N THR A 315 -4.94 -4.21 -13.10
CA THR A 315 -4.41 -5.20 -12.17
C THR A 315 -3.40 -6.09 -12.87
N LEU A 316 -2.29 -6.36 -12.20
CA LEU A 316 -1.26 -7.30 -12.64
C LEU A 316 -1.50 -8.66 -11.98
N ARG A 317 -1.17 -9.74 -12.68
CA ARG A 317 -1.27 -11.08 -12.14
C ARG A 317 -0.16 -11.37 -11.15
N PRO A 318 -0.48 -11.96 -9.98
CA PRO A 318 0.50 -12.47 -9.04
C PRO A 318 1.05 -13.82 -9.50
N GLU A 319 2.08 -14.30 -8.78
CA GLU A 319 2.66 -15.63 -8.93
C GLU A 319 2.96 -16.22 -7.54
N LEU A 320 2.57 -17.48 -7.29
CA LEU A 320 2.94 -18.14 -6.05
C LEU A 320 4.34 -18.76 -6.17
N ILE A 321 5.26 -18.28 -5.35
CA ILE A 321 6.64 -18.76 -5.25
C ILE A 321 6.75 -19.73 -4.08
N VAL A 322 6.68 -21.02 -4.37
CA VAL A 322 6.77 -22.06 -3.35
C VAL A 322 8.23 -22.28 -2.94
N ARG A 323 8.49 -22.16 -1.62
CA ARG A 323 9.79 -22.42 -1.00
C ARG A 323 9.67 -23.44 0.12
N LYS A 324 10.27 -23.19 1.30
CA LYS A 324 10.39 -24.16 2.38
C LYS A 324 9.57 -23.83 3.65
N SER A 325 8.83 -22.73 3.67
CA SER A 325 8.02 -22.32 4.84
C SER A 325 6.64 -22.97 4.88
N THR A 326 6.30 -23.82 3.91
CA THR A 326 5.05 -24.57 3.87
C THR A 326 5.32 -26.07 3.78
N GLY A 327 4.52 -26.89 4.49
CA GLY A 327 4.62 -28.34 4.54
C GLY A 327 3.26 -29.01 4.66
N LYS A 328 3.22 -30.33 4.62
CA LYS A 328 1.97 -31.08 4.86
C LYS A 328 1.47 -30.82 6.28
N CYS A 329 0.16 -30.56 6.41
CA CYS A 329 -0.47 -30.44 7.71
C CYS A 329 -0.26 -31.71 8.53
N ARG A 330 0.43 -31.59 9.67
CA ARG A 330 0.56 -32.66 10.64
C ARG A 330 -0.43 -32.37 11.76
N HIS A 331 -1.47 -33.19 11.90
CA HIS A 331 -2.31 -33.14 13.10
C HIS A 331 -1.43 -33.47 14.31
N ARG A 332 -1.04 -32.49 15.09
CA ARG A 332 -0.66 -32.71 16.47
C ARG A 332 -1.96 -32.92 17.24
N ASP A 333 -2.12 -34.08 17.85
CA ASP A 333 -3.03 -34.23 18.97
C ASP A 333 -2.47 -33.38 20.12
N ILE A 334 -2.83 -32.09 20.11
CA ILE A 334 -2.38 -31.10 21.12
C ILE A 334 -2.90 -31.49 22.52
N TYR A 335 -3.83 -32.47 22.61
CA TYR A 335 -4.39 -32.99 23.86
C TYR A 335 -3.74 -34.28 24.36
N GLY A 336 -2.76 -34.83 23.67
CA GLY A 336 -2.02 -36.03 24.09
C GLY A 336 -0.60 -35.72 24.55
N SER A 337 -0.38 -35.57 25.88
CA SER A 337 0.89 -35.60 26.61
C SER A 337 1.69 -34.29 26.78
N LYS A 338 1.09 -33.23 27.32
CA LYS A 338 1.83 -32.26 28.15
C LYS A 338 0.92 -31.70 29.26
N THR A 339 0.44 -32.52 30.13
CA THR A 339 0.14 -32.11 31.51
C THR A 339 1.47 -32.09 32.27
N HIS A 340 2.29 -31.10 32.08
CA HIS A 340 3.30 -30.60 33.02
C HIS A 340 4.03 -29.44 32.41
N ASP A 341 3.95 -28.29 33.12
CA ASP A 341 4.74 -27.07 32.97
C ASP A 341 4.23 -25.85 32.19
N ASN A 342 2.94 -25.73 31.85
CA ASN A 342 2.44 -24.42 31.40
C ASN A 342 2.27 -23.38 32.54
N ASP A 343 2.23 -23.83 33.80
CA ASP A 343 2.18 -22.91 34.95
C ASP A 343 3.50 -22.17 35.22
N SER A 344 4.62 -22.61 34.65
CA SER A 344 5.93 -22.00 34.87
C SER A 344 6.24 -20.85 33.93
N VAL A 345 5.68 -20.84 32.72
CA VAL A 345 5.89 -19.77 31.73
C VAL A 345 5.00 -18.54 32.04
N ILE A 346 3.75 -18.79 32.47
CA ILE A 346 2.82 -17.72 32.86
C ILE A 346 3.27 -17.06 34.18
N LYS A 347 3.88 -17.81 35.12
CA LYS A 347 4.41 -17.27 36.38
C LYS A 347 5.71 -16.47 36.22
N LYS A 348 6.43 -16.60 35.08
CA LYS A 348 7.68 -15.86 34.84
C LYS A 348 7.51 -14.48 34.20
N ASN A 349 6.32 -14.13 33.72
CA ASN A 349 6.06 -12.80 33.13
C ASN A 349 4.68 -12.24 33.51
N PRO A 350 4.50 -11.72 34.74
CA PRO A 350 3.23 -11.13 35.18
C PRO A 350 2.84 -9.85 34.42
N GLY A 351 3.76 -9.25 33.65
CA GLY A 351 3.51 -8.02 32.87
C GLY A 351 2.61 -8.22 31.64
N LEU A 352 2.54 -9.45 31.10
CA LEU A 352 1.74 -9.74 29.91
C LEU A 352 0.22 -9.77 30.17
N TYR A 353 -0.19 -10.08 31.38
CA TYR A 353 -1.62 -10.16 31.73
C TYR A 353 -2.26 -8.77 31.94
N ASN A 354 -1.48 -7.77 32.32
CA ASN A 354 -1.98 -6.41 32.58
C ASN A 354 -2.17 -5.58 31.30
N SER A 355 -1.41 -5.83 30.23
CA SER A 355 -1.58 -5.13 28.96
C SER A 355 -2.89 -5.49 28.22
N PHE A 356 -3.40 -6.71 28.41
CA PHE A 356 -4.69 -7.13 27.87
C PHE A 356 -5.90 -6.48 28.54
N LYS A 357 -5.77 -6.14 29.84
CA LYS A 357 -6.84 -5.49 30.58
C LYS A 357 -6.97 -3.99 30.28
N ILE A 358 -5.87 -3.33 30.01
CA ILE A 358 -5.83 -1.89 29.71
C ILE A 358 -6.43 -1.60 28.33
N LYS A 359 -6.23 -2.47 27.34
CA LYS A 359 -6.79 -2.28 26.01
C LYS A 359 -8.31 -2.44 25.96
N LYS A 360 -8.89 -3.34 26.77
CA LYS A 360 -10.36 -3.49 26.91
C LYS A 360 -11.06 -2.31 27.60
N GLU A 361 -10.32 -1.48 28.32
CA GLU A 361 -10.87 -0.27 28.97
C GLU A 361 -10.77 0.97 28.06
N ILE A 362 -9.80 1.00 27.13
CA ILE A 362 -9.65 2.10 26.16
C ILE A 362 -10.68 1.99 25.03
N ASP A 363 -11.02 0.78 24.58
CA ASP A 363 -12.02 0.54 23.53
C ASP A 363 -13.48 0.64 24.04
N ARG A 364 -13.70 0.97 25.33
CA ARG A 364 -15.01 1.19 25.95
C ARG A 364 -15.30 2.66 26.35
N LYS A 365 -14.40 3.56 26.04
CA LYS A 365 -14.59 5.01 26.18
C LYS A 365 -14.51 5.71 24.83
#